data_08d2439ca78da2b55c918d6c62d3eea8
#
_entry.id   08d2439ca78da2b55c918d6c62d3eea8
#
_cell.length_a   1.000
_cell.length_b   1.000
_cell.length_c   1.000
_cell.angle_alpha   90.00
_cell.angle_beta   90.00
_cell.angle_gamma   90.00
#
_symmetry.space_group_name_H-M   'P 1'
#
loop_
_entity.id
_entity.type
_entity.pdbx_description
1 polymer ?
#
loop_
_entity_poly.entity_id
_entity_poly.type
_entity_poly.pdbx_seq_one_letter_code
_entity_poly.pdbx_strand_id
1 'polypeptide(L)'
;MRKTPMAAIAAFALVAASASAANVKVTPLGTHDGEFCAQDRALVFEDPNGTRILYDPGRSVAGAEDPRLGKIDVVLVTHMHGDHAGNIHIKDVNQGECGKPDTPVSSMPKSLAVEVALAKKSKIVTGSEMQAFFAAKLKANGGNAADSMLARYGGSVTVGGVKIATVTAMHSNGLDPDYIGGPVADAMKANGFAGYVGEATGYVLKFSNGLVVYLSGDTGITKDQETVVRGYYNAKLAVMNIGDGFTTGPAEAAYVINDLVKPNEVILSHANEPGTQGGKVRAGTKTEAFMKAVKIPSHVPLSGKTMEFDANGKCVSGC
;
A
#
# COMPACT_ATOMS: atom_id res chain seq x y z
N MET A 1 -55.54 50.64 33.88
CA MET A 1 -54.62 49.52 34.14
C MET A 1 -54.48 48.71 32.86
N ARG A 2 -53.40 48.90 32.13
CA ARG A 2 -53.12 48.12 30.91
C ARG A 2 -52.15 46.96 31.26
N LYS A 3 -52.57 45.72 31.03
CA LYS A 3 -51.73 44.54 31.18
C LYS A 3 -50.93 44.28 29.89
N THR A 4 -49.62 44.30 30.00
CA THR A 4 -48.71 43.94 28.94
C THR A 4 -48.49 42.44 28.90
N PRO A 5 -48.56 41.73 27.78
CA PRO A 5 -48.25 40.30 27.73
C PRO A 5 -46.72 40.10 27.66
N MET A 6 -46.16 39.24 28.53
CA MET A 6 -44.80 38.73 28.47
C MET A 6 -44.72 37.65 27.39
N ALA A 7 -43.94 37.91 26.35
CA ALA A 7 -43.59 36.91 25.35
C ALA A 7 -42.43 36.02 25.87
N ALA A 8 -42.67 34.74 25.98
CA ALA A 8 -41.67 33.74 26.32
C ALA A 8 -40.89 33.39 25.04
N ILE A 9 -39.61 33.71 25.03
CA ILE A 9 -38.67 33.27 23.97
C ILE A 9 -38.18 31.86 24.31
N ALA A 10 -38.63 30.86 23.55
CA ALA A 10 -38.10 29.50 23.61
C ALA A 10 -36.77 29.44 22.83
N ALA A 11 -35.67 29.29 23.54
CA ALA A 11 -34.36 29.03 22.93
C ALA A 11 -34.26 27.56 22.50
N PHE A 12 -34.32 27.31 21.22
CA PHE A 12 -33.98 26.00 20.66
C PHE A 12 -32.44 25.85 20.64
N ALA A 13 -31.91 25.02 21.52
CA ALA A 13 -30.52 24.56 21.44
C ALA A 13 -30.40 23.56 20.28
N LEU A 14 -29.77 23.97 19.16
CA LEU A 14 -29.33 23.04 18.14
C LEU A 14 -28.15 22.23 18.72
N VAL A 15 -28.41 20.97 19.08
CA VAL A 15 -27.37 19.99 19.31
C VAL A 15 -26.82 19.61 17.93
N ALA A 16 -25.69 20.19 17.53
CA ALA A 16 -24.94 19.73 16.39
C ALA A 16 -24.38 18.35 16.75
N ALA A 17 -25.02 17.30 16.28
CA ALA A 17 -24.42 15.97 16.27
C ALA A 17 -23.18 16.06 15.35
N SER A 18 -21.99 16.01 15.94
CA SER A 18 -20.77 15.81 15.17
C SER A 18 -20.89 14.46 14.47
N ALA A 19 -21.14 14.49 13.15
CA ALA A 19 -21.02 13.29 12.34
C ALA A 19 -19.60 12.77 12.55
N SER A 20 -19.46 11.56 13.13
CA SER A 20 -18.18 10.86 13.18
C SER A 20 -17.67 10.78 11.76
N ALA A 21 -16.46 11.30 11.51
CA ALA A 21 -15.83 11.17 10.19
C ALA A 21 -15.75 9.67 9.85
N ALA A 22 -16.21 9.29 8.66
CA ALA A 22 -16.20 7.89 8.25
C ALA A 22 -14.75 7.36 8.22
N ASN A 23 -14.58 6.04 8.39
CA ASN A 23 -13.29 5.39 8.54
C ASN A 23 -12.62 5.15 7.19
N VAL A 24 -11.29 5.01 7.20
CA VAL A 24 -10.53 4.48 6.06
C VAL A 24 -10.61 2.96 6.11
N LYS A 25 -10.95 2.33 4.98
CA LYS A 25 -10.95 0.88 4.86
C LYS A 25 -9.65 0.40 4.22
N VAL A 26 -9.12 -0.71 4.72
CA VAL A 26 -7.93 -1.37 4.20
C VAL A 26 -8.27 -2.83 3.94
N THR A 27 -8.24 -3.24 2.66
CA THR A 27 -8.55 -4.62 2.24
C THR A 27 -7.31 -5.26 1.66
N PRO A 28 -6.72 -6.28 2.31
CA PRO A 28 -5.62 -7.05 1.75
C PRO A 28 -6.08 -7.91 0.57
N LEU A 29 -5.27 -7.96 -0.50
CA LEU A 29 -5.51 -8.79 -1.68
C LEU A 29 -4.41 -9.85 -1.78
N GLY A 30 -4.45 -10.83 -0.89
CA GLY A 30 -3.51 -11.93 -0.86
C GLY A 30 -3.87 -13.06 -1.84
N THR A 31 -3.03 -14.09 -1.87
CA THR A 31 -3.16 -15.25 -2.76
C THR A 31 -4.17 -16.28 -2.27
N HIS A 32 -4.46 -16.34 -0.97
CA HIS A 32 -5.41 -17.28 -0.37
C HIS A 32 -6.33 -16.56 0.61
N ASP A 33 -7.64 -16.72 0.42
CA ASP A 33 -8.66 -16.06 1.24
C ASP A 33 -8.52 -16.39 2.73
N GLY A 34 -8.53 -15.36 3.56
CA GLY A 34 -8.41 -15.47 5.00
C GLY A 34 -7.02 -15.83 5.50
N GLU A 35 -6.00 -15.84 4.63
CA GLU A 35 -4.61 -16.12 4.99
C GLU A 35 -3.70 -14.91 4.74
N PHE A 36 -2.49 -14.94 5.33
CA PHE A 36 -1.37 -14.06 5.02
C PHE A 36 -0.22 -14.92 4.47
N CYS A 37 -0.02 -14.87 3.17
CA CYS A 37 0.85 -15.76 2.43
C CYS A 37 2.18 -15.11 2.03
N ALA A 38 3.12 -15.93 1.54
CA ALA A 38 4.48 -15.51 1.22
C ALA A 38 4.57 -14.38 0.17
N GLN A 39 3.63 -14.32 -0.77
CA GLN A 39 3.62 -13.32 -1.85
C GLN A 39 2.68 -12.14 -1.60
N ASP A 40 2.06 -12.05 -0.43
CA ASP A 40 1.03 -11.05 -0.16
C ASP A 40 1.66 -9.67 0.13
N ARG A 41 1.36 -8.70 -0.76
CA ARG A 41 1.83 -7.31 -0.73
C ARG A 41 0.67 -6.34 -0.91
N ALA A 42 -0.27 -6.70 -1.79
CA ALA A 42 -1.29 -5.80 -2.28
C ALA A 42 -2.31 -5.43 -1.20
N LEU A 43 -2.56 -4.13 -1.07
CA LEU A 43 -3.59 -3.57 -0.21
C LEU A 43 -4.44 -2.58 -1.01
N VAL A 44 -5.75 -2.62 -0.81
CA VAL A 44 -6.64 -1.55 -1.28
C VAL A 44 -7.02 -0.67 -0.12
N PHE A 45 -6.68 0.61 -0.20
CA PHE A 45 -7.15 1.65 0.72
C PHE A 45 -8.37 2.34 0.10
N GLU A 46 -9.43 2.51 0.91
CA GLU A 46 -10.62 3.26 0.50
C GLU A 46 -10.81 4.44 1.45
N ASP A 47 -10.68 5.64 0.88
CA ASP A 47 -10.95 6.89 1.59
C ASP A 47 -12.46 7.06 1.86
N PRO A 48 -12.88 7.72 2.94
CA PRO A 48 -14.29 8.01 3.20
C PRO A 48 -15.06 8.68 2.06
N ASN A 49 -14.39 9.41 1.20
CA ASN A 49 -14.99 10.03 0.02
C ASN A 49 -15.15 9.08 -1.19
N GLY A 50 -14.73 7.81 -1.05
CA GLY A 50 -14.82 6.77 -2.08
C GLY A 50 -13.62 6.69 -3.02
N THR A 51 -12.54 7.44 -2.79
CA THR A 51 -11.26 7.27 -3.53
C THR A 51 -10.59 5.97 -3.13
N ARG A 52 -10.24 5.13 -4.10
CA ARG A 52 -9.63 3.82 -3.87
C ARG A 52 -8.22 3.77 -4.45
N ILE A 53 -7.27 3.34 -3.61
CA ILE A 53 -5.83 3.25 -3.92
C ILE A 53 -5.40 1.80 -3.80
N LEU A 54 -4.94 1.21 -4.91
CA LEU A 54 -4.27 -0.08 -4.91
C LEU A 54 -2.77 0.15 -4.68
N TYR A 55 -2.28 -0.33 -3.57
CA TYR A 55 -0.88 -0.29 -3.19
C TYR A 55 -0.20 -1.61 -3.59
N ASP A 56 0.88 -1.51 -4.37
CA ASP A 56 1.72 -2.60 -4.87
C ASP A 56 0.90 -3.82 -5.32
N PRO A 57 0.38 -3.87 -6.56
CA PRO A 57 -0.45 -4.99 -7.03
C PRO A 57 0.24 -6.35 -6.90
N GLY A 58 1.56 -6.37 -6.98
CA GLY A 58 2.40 -7.52 -6.74
C GLY A 58 2.03 -8.73 -7.60
N ARG A 59 2.09 -9.90 -6.97
CA ARG A 59 1.76 -11.19 -7.61
C ARG A 59 0.45 -11.79 -7.13
N SER A 60 -0.19 -11.16 -6.13
CA SER A 60 -1.38 -11.69 -5.45
C SER A 60 -2.71 -11.15 -5.99
N VAL A 61 -2.68 -10.11 -6.83
CA VAL A 61 -3.85 -9.66 -7.60
C VAL A 61 -4.01 -10.55 -8.83
N ALA A 62 -5.23 -11.10 -9.04
CA ALA A 62 -5.53 -12.05 -10.11
C ALA A 62 -5.83 -11.33 -11.44
N GLY A 63 -4.92 -10.46 -11.89
CA GLY A 63 -5.08 -9.67 -13.11
C GLY A 63 -5.94 -8.43 -12.94
N ALA A 64 -6.09 -7.67 -14.02
CA ALA A 64 -6.84 -6.42 -14.03
C ALA A 64 -8.35 -6.59 -13.78
N GLU A 65 -8.87 -7.78 -14.04
CA GLU A 65 -10.30 -8.14 -13.86
C GLU A 65 -10.56 -8.83 -12.50
N ASP A 66 -9.60 -8.87 -11.61
CA ASP A 66 -9.79 -9.39 -10.25
C ASP A 66 -11.02 -8.71 -9.59
N PRO A 67 -12.07 -9.47 -9.23
CA PRO A 67 -13.31 -8.88 -8.73
C PRO A 67 -13.13 -8.13 -7.40
N ARG A 68 -12.07 -8.42 -6.65
CA ARG A 68 -11.74 -7.76 -5.38
C ARG A 68 -11.29 -6.30 -5.59
N LEU A 69 -10.80 -5.95 -6.79
CA LEU A 69 -10.37 -4.59 -7.11
C LEU A 69 -11.52 -3.59 -7.10
N GLY A 70 -12.66 -3.94 -7.71
CA GLY A 70 -13.73 -2.97 -7.96
C GLY A 70 -13.22 -1.76 -8.78
N LYS A 71 -13.65 -0.57 -8.40
CA LYS A 71 -13.10 0.70 -8.89
C LYS A 71 -11.73 0.92 -8.25
N ILE A 72 -10.74 1.36 -9.03
CA ILE A 72 -9.45 1.84 -8.54
C ILE A 72 -9.20 3.22 -9.16
N ASP A 73 -8.88 4.22 -8.35
CA ASP A 73 -8.55 5.57 -8.80
C ASP A 73 -7.03 5.77 -8.95
N VAL A 74 -6.25 5.08 -8.12
CA VAL A 74 -4.78 5.14 -8.09
C VAL A 74 -4.20 3.75 -7.97
N VAL A 75 -3.19 3.45 -8.77
CA VAL A 75 -2.23 2.37 -8.55
C VAL A 75 -0.94 3.00 -8.03
N LEU A 76 -0.54 2.65 -6.83
CA LEU A 76 0.63 3.18 -6.14
C LEU A 76 1.73 2.12 -6.13
N VAL A 77 2.88 2.41 -6.73
CA VAL A 77 4.00 1.46 -6.86
C VAL A 77 5.23 2.00 -6.14
N THR A 78 5.78 1.18 -5.23
CA THR A 78 6.95 1.57 -4.42
C THR A 78 8.26 1.44 -5.19
N HIS A 79 8.41 0.36 -5.95
CA HIS A 79 9.60 0.06 -6.77
C HIS A 79 9.31 -1.03 -7.81
N MET A 80 10.28 -1.30 -8.70
CA MET A 80 10.08 -2.12 -9.89
C MET A 80 10.34 -3.62 -9.71
N HIS A 81 10.59 -4.11 -8.49
CA HIS A 81 10.68 -5.56 -8.30
C HIS A 81 9.35 -6.23 -8.65
N GLY A 82 9.45 -7.44 -9.21
CA GLY A 82 8.30 -8.12 -9.80
C GLY A 82 7.18 -8.44 -8.82
N ASP A 83 7.49 -8.61 -7.54
CA ASP A 83 6.53 -8.85 -6.47
C ASP A 83 5.84 -7.56 -5.93
N HIS A 84 6.18 -6.39 -6.50
CA HIS A 84 5.52 -5.10 -6.26
C HIS A 84 4.84 -4.55 -7.52
N ALA A 85 5.59 -4.40 -8.62
CA ALA A 85 5.03 -3.91 -9.88
C ALA A 85 4.18 -4.96 -10.63
N GLY A 86 4.34 -6.24 -10.27
CA GLY A 86 3.65 -7.39 -10.88
C GLY A 86 4.23 -7.78 -12.24
N ASN A 87 5.28 -8.63 -12.24
CA ASN A 87 5.84 -9.26 -13.45
C ASN A 87 5.06 -10.51 -13.86
N ILE A 88 4.69 -11.31 -12.88
CA ILE A 88 3.81 -12.48 -12.96
C ILE A 88 2.78 -12.39 -11.85
N HIS A 89 1.64 -13.07 -12.01
CA HIS A 89 0.61 -13.08 -10.97
C HIS A 89 -0.22 -14.37 -10.96
N ILE A 90 -0.97 -14.60 -9.90
CA ILE A 90 -1.95 -15.68 -9.83
C ILE A 90 -3.03 -15.50 -10.89
N LYS A 91 -3.56 -16.59 -11.42
CA LYS A 91 -4.73 -16.57 -12.30
C LYS A 91 -6.01 -16.41 -11.48
N ASP A 92 -6.14 -17.21 -10.44
CA ASP A 92 -7.29 -17.22 -9.54
C ASP A 92 -6.80 -17.32 -8.09
N VAL A 93 -7.59 -16.81 -7.15
CA VAL A 93 -7.34 -16.90 -5.71
C VAL A 93 -7.43 -18.35 -5.26
N ASN A 94 -6.66 -18.73 -4.23
CA ASN A 94 -6.59 -20.08 -3.66
C ASN A 94 -5.89 -21.14 -4.55
N GLN A 95 -5.13 -20.71 -5.56
CA GLN A 95 -4.32 -21.64 -6.38
C GLN A 95 -2.90 -21.80 -5.84
N GLY A 96 -2.39 -23.04 -5.90
CA GLY A 96 -1.10 -23.41 -5.32
C GLY A 96 -1.13 -23.48 -3.80
N GLU A 97 0.02 -23.26 -3.16
CA GLU A 97 0.17 -23.25 -1.70
C GLU A 97 0.45 -21.85 -1.19
N CYS A 98 0.01 -21.52 0.02
CA CYS A 98 0.26 -20.21 0.65
C CYS A 98 1.75 -19.83 0.71
N GLY A 99 2.64 -20.83 0.83
CA GLY A 99 4.11 -20.65 0.77
C GLY A 99 4.68 -20.53 -0.65
N LYS A 100 3.97 -21.08 -1.64
CA LYS A 100 4.37 -21.10 -3.03
C LYS A 100 3.12 -21.03 -3.92
N PRO A 101 2.48 -19.87 -4.01
CA PRO A 101 1.28 -19.71 -4.83
C PRO A 101 1.59 -19.95 -6.32
N ASP A 102 0.60 -20.45 -7.04
CA ASP A 102 0.71 -20.65 -8.47
C ASP A 102 0.56 -19.30 -9.21
N THR A 103 1.61 -18.87 -9.91
CA THR A 103 1.67 -17.58 -10.62
C THR A 103 1.90 -17.76 -12.12
N PRO A 104 0.94 -18.38 -12.85
CA PRO A 104 1.14 -18.79 -14.24
C PRO A 104 0.98 -17.66 -15.26
N VAL A 105 0.51 -16.50 -14.85
CA VAL A 105 0.20 -15.39 -15.77
C VAL A 105 1.34 -14.39 -15.76
N SER A 106 1.87 -14.07 -16.96
CA SER A 106 2.89 -13.03 -17.13
C SER A 106 2.25 -11.71 -17.54
N SER A 107 2.60 -10.65 -16.84
CA SER A 107 2.28 -9.27 -17.23
C SER A 107 3.42 -8.57 -17.96
N MET A 108 4.50 -9.31 -18.26
CA MET A 108 5.64 -8.75 -19.01
C MET A 108 5.29 -8.56 -20.50
N PRO A 109 5.80 -7.53 -21.17
CA PRO A 109 6.68 -6.48 -20.68
C PRO A 109 5.97 -5.23 -20.09
N LYS A 110 4.70 -5.31 -19.77
CA LYS A 110 3.92 -4.17 -19.23
C LYS A 110 4.13 -3.97 -17.74
N SER A 111 3.74 -4.86 -16.96
CA SER A 111 3.50 -5.03 -15.51
C SER A 111 2.00 -5.05 -15.18
N LEU A 112 1.66 -5.74 -14.11
CA LEU A 112 0.27 -5.78 -13.63
C LEU A 112 -0.24 -4.38 -13.22
N ALA A 113 0.64 -3.53 -12.68
CA ALA A 113 0.30 -2.13 -12.36
C ALA A 113 -0.22 -1.37 -13.59
N VAL A 114 0.40 -1.57 -14.76
CA VAL A 114 -0.05 -0.97 -16.03
C VAL A 114 -1.37 -1.58 -16.51
N GLU A 115 -1.51 -2.90 -16.41
CA GLU A 115 -2.73 -3.59 -16.83
C GLU A 115 -3.95 -3.13 -16.01
N VAL A 116 -3.81 -3.06 -14.68
CA VAL A 116 -4.86 -2.54 -13.80
C VAL A 116 -5.17 -1.08 -14.11
N ALA A 117 -4.13 -0.24 -14.28
CA ALA A 117 -4.34 1.18 -14.57
C ALA A 117 -5.10 1.40 -15.88
N LEU A 118 -4.79 0.64 -16.93
CA LEU A 118 -5.51 0.70 -18.21
C LEU A 118 -6.97 0.26 -18.07
N ALA A 119 -7.21 -0.89 -17.44
CA ALA A 119 -8.55 -1.46 -17.30
C ALA A 119 -9.47 -0.61 -16.39
N LYS A 120 -8.92 -0.07 -15.29
CA LYS A 120 -9.67 0.73 -14.32
C LYS A 120 -9.65 2.24 -14.63
N LYS A 121 -8.91 2.68 -15.66
CA LYS A 121 -8.67 4.09 -16.02
C LYS A 121 -8.10 4.87 -14.83
N SER A 122 -7.19 4.24 -14.11
CA SER A 122 -6.56 4.76 -12.90
C SER A 122 -5.34 5.62 -13.22
N LYS A 123 -4.96 6.49 -12.27
CA LYS A 123 -3.62 7.07 -12.26
C LYS A 123 -2.61 6.06 -11.72
N ILE A 124 -1.36 6.08 -12.24
CA ILE A 124 -0.23 5.43 -11.59
C ILE A 124 0.56 6.53 -10.88
N VAL A 125 0.77 6.40 -9.58
CA VAL A 125 1.59 7.34 -8.81
C VAL A 125 2.87 6.65 -8.38
N THR A 126 4.01 7.26 -8.70
CA THR A 126 5.33 6.73 -8.37
C THR A 126 6.31 7.84 -8.00
N GLY A 127 7.40 7.45 -7.35
CA GLY A 127 8.57 8.31 -7.15
C GLY A 127 9.59 8.18 -8.29
N SER A 128 10.61 9.03 -8.23
CA SER A 128 11.83 8.96 -9.06
C SER A 128 11.57 8.84 -10.57
N GLU A 129 12.41 8.09 -11.28
CA GLU A 129 12.35 7.93 -12.75
C GLU A 129 11.31 6.87 -13.19
N MET A 130 10.69 6.15 -12.26
CA MET A 130 9.62 5.18 -12.56
C MET A 130 8.45 5.81 -13.32
N GLN A 131 8.16 7.10 -13.06
CA GLN A 131 7.08 7.82 -13.75
C GLN A 131 7.26 7.79 -15.26
N ALA A 132 8.48 8.02 -15.77
CA ALA A 132 8.76 8.03 -17.21
C ALA A 132 8.56 6.63 -17.82
N PHE A 133 8.96 5.57 -17.10
CA PHE A 133 8.73 4.20 -17.51
C PHE A 133 7.23 3.90 -17.64
N PHE A 134 6.43 4.20 -16.61
CA PHE A 134 4.99 3.95 -16.63
C PHE A 134 4.26 4.80 -17.67
N ALA A 135 4.67 6.06 -17.87
CA ALA A 135 4.14 6.92 -18.93
C ALA A 135 4.34 6.31 -20.32
N ALA A 136 5.54 5.79 -20.59
CA ALA A 136 5.85 5.10 -21.85
C ALA A 136 5.02 3.83 -22.01
N LYS A 137 4.88 3.01 -20.97
CA LYS A 137 4.08 1.76 -21.00
C LYS A 137 2.59 2.04 -21.20
N LEU A 138 2.02 3.02 -20.51
CA LEU A 138 0.64 3.44 -20.73
C LEU A 138 0.40 3.85 -22.17
N LYS A 139 1.25 4.75 -22.69
CA LYS A 139 1.16 5.22 -24.08
C LYS A 139 1.27 4.08 -25.10
N ALA A 140 2.23 3.18 -24.92
CA ALA A 140 2.46 2.05 -25.83
C ALA A 140 1.28 1.05 -25.84
N ASN A 141 0.43 1.05 -24.83
CA ASN A 141 -0.73 0.16 -24.71
C ASN A 141 -2.08 0.89 -24.82
N GLY A 142 -2.11 2.07 -25.49
CA GLY A 142 -3.34 2.79 -25.82
C GLY A 142 -3.90 3.67 -24.68
N GLY A 143 -3.16 3.79 -23.58
CA GLY A 143 -3.51 4.68 -22.46
C GLY A 143 -2.93 6.09 -22.64
N ASN A 144 -3.16 6.93 -21.64
CA ASN A 144 -2.64 8.29 -21.61
C ASN A 144 -1.37 8.35 -20.73
N ALA A 145 -0.26 8.82 -21.31
CA ALA A 145 1.01 9.01 -20.58
C ALA A 145 0.86 9.95 -19.37
N ALA A 146 -0.06 10.93 -19.43
CA ALA A 146 -0.34 11.84 -18.31
C ALA A 146 -1.03 11.18 -17.10
N ASP A 147 -1.46 9.91 -17.24
CA ASP A 147 -1.98 9.13 -16.11
C ASP A 147 -0.86 8.56 -15.24
N SER A 148 0.39 8.63 -15.66
CA SER A 148 1.57 8.38 -14.82
C SER A 148 2.00 9.67 -14.14
N MET A 149 1.81 9.75 -12.83
CA MET A 149 2.05 10.94 -12.02
C MET A 149 3.31 10.78 -11.17
N LEU A 150 4.14 11.80 -11.16
CA LEU A 150 5.37 11.84 -10.37
C LEU A 150 5.14 12.53 -9.03
N ALA A 151 5.39 11.80 -7.94
CA ALA A 151 5.57 12.37 -6.61
C ALA A 151 7.06 12.26 -6.24
N ARG A 152 7.85 13.33 -6.45
CA ARG A 152 9.28 13.34 -6.10
C ARG A 152 9.49 13.36 -4.60
N TYR A 153 10.69 12.95 -4.16
CA TYR A 153 11.09 13.04 -2.74
C TYR A 153 10.91 14.45 -2.20
N GLY A 154 10.27 14.54 -1.03
CA GLY A 154 9.86 15.80 -0.42
C GLY A 154 8.66 16.48 -1.08
N GLY A 155 8.17 15.94 -2.20
CA GLY A 155 6.97 16.39 -2.89
C GLY A 155 5.76 15.53 -2.61
N SER A 156 4.63 15.92 -3.17
CA SER A 156 3.37 15.18 -3.07
C SER A 156 2.45 15.49 -4.24
N VAL A 157 1.55 14.55 -4.53
CA VAL A 157 0.41 14.73 -5.43
C VAL A 157 -0.88 14.51 -4.66
N THR A 158 -1.99 15.00 -5.18
CA THR A 158 -3.32 14.75 -4.61
C THR A 158 -4.21 14.14 -5.66
N VAL A 159 -4.82 13.00 -5.37
CA VAL A 159 -5.80 12.35 -6.23
C VAL A 159 -7.05 12.04 -5.39
N GLY A 160 -8.21 12.44 -5.89
CA GLY A 160 -9.49 12.20 -5.21
C GLY A 160 -9.55 12.72 -3.76
N GLY A 161 -8.78 13.76 -3.42
CA GLY A 161 -8.72 14.30 -2.06
C GLY A 161 -7.70 13.62 -1.14
N VAL A 162 -7.11 12.48 -1.52
CA VAL A 162 -6.03 11.84 -0.78
C VAL A 162 -4.69 12.44 -1.21
N LYS A 163 -3.93 12.99 -0.26
CA LYS A 163 -2.57 13.48 -0.49
C LYS A 163 -1.59 12.32 -0.37
N ILE A 164 -0.76 12.13 -1.40
CA ILE A 164 0.24 11.07 -1.52
C ILE A 164 1.62 11.74 -1.56
N ALA A 165 2.43 11.53 -0.54
CA ALA A 165 3.80 12.03 -0.46
C ALA A 165 4.80 10.87 -0.49
N THR A 166 5.94 11.04 -1.16
CA THR A 166 7.02 10.06 -1.16
C THR A 166 7.98 10.31 -0.01
N VAL A 167 8.46 9.21 0.58
CA VAL A 167 9.51 9.17 1.60
C VAL A 167 10.55 8.13 1.21
N THR A 168 11.72 8.18 1.84
CA THR A 168 12.82 7.26 1.55
C THR A 168 12.45 5.82 1.90
N ALA A 169 12.74 4.90 0.98
CA ALA A 169 12.87 3.47 1.24
C ALA A 169 14.31 3.04 0.92
N MET A 170 14.99 2.45 1.88
CA MET A 170 16.38 1.97 1.71
C MET A 170 16.34 0.58 1.08
N HIS A 171 16.21 0.54 -0.25
CA HIS A 171 16.11 -0.69 -1.03
C HIS A 171 16.58 -0.46 -2.47
N SER A 172 16.94 -1.54 -3.16
CA SER A 172 17.28 -1.48 -4.59
C SER A 172 16.02 -1.27 -5.44
N ASN A 173 16.16 -0.62 -6.60
CA ASN A 173 15.08 -0.41 -7.55
C ASN A 173 15.56 -0.67 -8.98
N GLY A 174 16.06 -1.89 -9.23
CA GLY A 174 16.48 -2.34 -10.54
C GLY A 174 15.29 -2.74 -11.42
N LEU A 175 15.19 -2.16 -12.61
CA LEU A 175 14.24 -2.58 -13.63
C LEU A 175 14.74 -3.85 -14.31
N ASP A 176 13.99 -4.94 -14.18
CA ASP A 176 14.26 -6.18 -14.91
C ASP A 176 14.23 -5.92 -16.42
N PRO A 177 15.27 -6.34 -17.19
CA PRO A 177 15.31 -6.18 -18.63
C PRO A 177 14.09 -6.73 -19.37
N ASP A 178 13.38 -7.72 -18.83
CA ASP A 178 12.17 -8.26 -19.44
C ASP A 178 11.02 -7.24 -19.53
N TYR A 179 11.03 -6.20 -18.71
CA TYR A 179 10.12 -5.06 -18.88
C TYR A 179 10.43 -4.22 -20.12
N ILE A 180 11.68 -4.24 -20.62
CA ILE A 180 12.09 -3.51 -21.82
C ILE A 180 11.82 -4.35 -23.07
N GLY A 181 12.32 -5.59 -23.07
CA GLY A 181 12.27 -6.52 -24.20
C GLY A 181 13.24 -6.17 -25.33
N GLY A 182 13.37 -7.09 -26.30
CA GLY A 182 14.17 -6.91 -27.51
C GLY A 182 15.69 -6.87 -27.29
N PRO A 183 16.50 -6.46 -28.30
CA PRO A 183 17.96 -6.57 -28.27
C PRO A 183 18.63 -5.85 -27.10
N VAL A 184 18.04 -4.75 -26.60
CA VAL A 184 18.57 -4.02 -25.42
C VAL A 184 18.46 -4.89 -24.19
N ALA A 185 17.30 -5.51 -23.96
CA ALA A 185 17.09 -6.43 -22.84
C ALA A 185 18.01 -7.63 -22.91
N ASP A 186 18.22 -8.21 -24.10
CA ASP A 186 19.11 -9.35 -24.31
C ASP A 186 20.56 -8.98 -23.98
N ALA A 187 21.02 -7.81 -24.41
CA ALA A 187 22.36 -7.31 -24.08
C ALA A 187 22.51 -7.04 -22.57
N MET A 188 21.51 -6.48 -21.91
CA MET A 188 21.54 -6.24 -20.46
C MET A 188 21.62 -7.57 -19.68
N LYS A 189 20.80 -8.56 -20.04
CA LYS A 189 20.83 -9.91 -19.44
C LYS A 189 22.17 -10.60 -19.63
N ALA A 190 22.71 -10.57 -20.84
CA ALA A 190 23.98 -11.19 -21.14
C ALA A 190 25.15 -10.62 -20.30
N ASN A 191 25.04 -9.39 -19.83
CA ASN A 191 26.05 -8.70 -19.03
C ASN A 191 25.65 -8.53 -17.55
N GLY A 192 24.51 -9.10 -17.09
CA GLY A 192 24.06 -9.03 -15.70
C GLY A 192 23.61 -7.63 -15.25
N PHE A 193 23.13 -6.79 -16.17
CA PHE A 193 22.65 -5.45 -15.85
C PHE A 193 21.13 -5.41 -15.64
N ALA A 194 20.71 -4.59 -14.68
CA ALA A 194 19.33 -4.11 -14.55
C ALA A 194 19.25 -2.63 -14.95
N GLY A 195 18.07 -2.18 -15.39
CA GLY A 195 17.86 -0.75 -15.67
C GLY A 195 17.76 0.04 -14.37
N TYR A 196 18.31 1.26 -14.33
CA TYR A 196 18.08 2.18 -13.22
C TYR A 196 16.81 3.00 -13.47
N VAL A 197 15.91 3.05 -12.48
CA VAL A 197 14.66 3.83 -12.55
C VAL A 197 14.46 4.70 -11.30
N GLY A 198 15.56 5.13 -10.71
CA GLY A 198 15.58 5.94 -9.49
C GLY A 198 15.48 5.08 -8.23
N GLU A 199 15.39 5.76 -7.09
CA GLU A 199 15.36 5.11 -5.78
C GLU A 199 14.00 4.46 -5.50
N ALA A 200 14.00 3.40 -4.70
CA ALA A 200 12.77 2.84 -4.12
C ALA A 200 12.11 3.86 -3.18
N THR A 201 10.79 3.83 -3.09
CA THR A 201 10.02 4.78 -2.31
C THR A 201 9.09 4.11 -1.32
N GLY A 202 9.05 4.66 -0.09
CA GLY A 202 7.90 4.54 0.78
C GLY A 202 6.91 5.68 0.49
N TYR A 203 5.73 5.62 1.11
CA TYR A 203 4.72 6.67 0.95
C TYR A 203 4.12 7.09 2.28
N VAL A 204 3.67 8.33 2.34
CA VAL A 204 2.76 8.81 3.38
C VAL A 204 1.47 9.26 2.72
N LEU A 205 0.36 8.61 3.09
CA LEU A 205 -0.97 8.95 2.63
C LEU A 205 -1.69 9.78 3.70
N LYS A 206 -2.29 10.91 3.31
CA LYS A 206 -3.20 11.66 4.18
C LYS A 206 -4.61 11.60 3.58
N PHE A 207 -5.50 10.94 4.28
CA PHE A 207 -6.89 10.71 3.91
C PHE A 207 -7.80 11.89 4.28
N SER A 208 -9.01 11.92 3.72
CA SER A 208 -9.97 13.01 3.91
C SER A 208 -10.47 13.15 5.35
N ASN A 209 -10.50 12.06 6.12
CA ASN A 209 -10.83 12.09 7.55
C ASN A 209 -9.68 12.54 8.45
N GLY A 210 -8.50 12.84 7.88
CA GLY A 210 -7.30 13.27 8.59
C GLY A 210 -6.35 12.15 8.99
N LEU A 211 -6.69 10.87 8.78
CA LEU A 211 -5.77 9.75 9.00
C LEU A 211 -4.52 9.91 8.14
N VAL A 212 -3.36 9.74 8.76
CA VAL A 212 -2.05 9.71 8.09
C VAL A 212 -1.46 8.30 8.21
N VAL A 213 -1.19 7.67 7.07
CA VAL A 213 -0.67 6.30 6.98
C VAL A 213 0.72 6.29 6.35
N TYR A 214 1.66 5.63 6.98
CA TYR A 214 2.97 5.31 6.41
C TYR A 214 2.95 3.94 5.74
N LEU A 215 3.36 3.88 4.49
CA LEU A 215 3.58 2.66 3.72
C LEU A 215 5.08 2.50 3.52
N SER A 216 5.67 1.49 4.13
CA SER A 216 7.14 1.35 4.13
C SER A 216 7.73 1.05 2.76
N GLY A 217 6.99 0.38 1.89
CA GLY A 217 7.58 -0.33 0.77
C GLY A 217 8.55 -1.38 1.29
N ASP A 218 9.48 -1.80 0.46
CA ASP A 218 10.63 -2.57 0.89
C ASP A 218 11.72 -1.62 1.39
N THR A 219 12.10 -1.75 2.66
CA THR A 219 13.05 -0.83 3.27
C THR A 219 13.89 -1.48 4.36
N GLY A 220 15.08 -0.95 4.55
CA GLY A 220 15.87 -1.06 5.78
C GLY A 220 15.47 0.01 6.80
N ILE A 221 16.28 0.15 7.86
CA ILE A 221 16.16 1.22 8.86
C ILE A 221 16.73 2.52 8.28
N THR A 222 15.98 3.62 8.38
CA THR A 222 16.44 4.94 7.96
C THR A 222 16.10 6.00 9.01
N LYS A 223 16.90 7.07 9.07
CA LYS A 223 16.63 8.19 9.98
C LYS A 223 15.35 8.95 9.56
N ASP A 224 14.97 8.90 8.30
CA ASP A 224 13.77 9.56 7.80
C ASP A 224 12.47 8.99 8.42
N GLN A 225 12.49 7.74 8.83
CA GLN A 225 11.38 7.13 9.57
C GLN A 225 11.06 7.88 10.87
N GLU A 226 12.08 8.40 11.53
CA GLU A 226 11.91 9.25 12.72
C GLU A 226 11.66 10.72 12.37
N THR A 227 12.50 11.31 11.50
CA THR A 227 12.49 12.76 11.28
C THR A 227 11.40 13.21 10.33
N VAL A 228 11.14 12.46 9.27
CA VAL A 228 10.16 12.79 8.24
C VAL A 228 8.83 12.12 8.52
N VAL A 229 8.79 10.78 8.63
CA VAL A 229 7.52 10.05 8.78
C VAL A 229 6.83 10.39 10.09
N ARG A 230 7.55 10.32 11.22
CA ARG A 230 7.03 10.71 12.53
C ARG A 230 7.04 12.22 12.71
N GLY A 231 8.20 12.84 12.55
CA GLY A 231 8.44 14.23 12.97
C GLY A 231 7.66 15.25 12.14
N TYR A 232 7.57 15.06 10.83
CA TYR A 232 6.87 15.98 9.94
C TYR A 232 5.45 15.54 9.62
N TYR A 233 5.26 14.28 9.17
CA TYR A 233 3.94 13.80 8.75
C TYR A 233 3.08 13.30 9.92
N ASN A 234 3.69 12.89 11.03
CA ASN A 234 2.99 12.38 12.21
C ASN A 234 2.07 11.19 11.89
N ALA A 235 2.62 10.19 11.16
CA ALA A 235 1.88 8.99 10.76
C ALA A 235 1.25 8.29 11.97
N LYS A 236 -0.02 7.93 11.87
CA LYS A 236 -0.82 7.31 12.94
C LYS A 236 -1.00 5.82 12.76
N LEU A 237 -0.97 5.35 11.51
CA LEU A 237 -0.99 3.96 11.12
C LEU A 237 0.24 3.69 10.25
N ALA A 238 0.83 2.51 10.35
CA ALA A 238 1.91 2.08 9.48
C ALA A 238 1.57 0.75 8.81
N VAL A 239 2.05 0.56 7.57
CA VAL A 239 2.19 -0.74 6.91
C VAL A 239 3.67 -1.03 6.84
N MET A 240 4.14 -2.11 7.50
CA MET A 240 5.57 -2.37 7.70
C MET A 240 5.99 -3.73 7.18
N ASN A 241 7.03 -3.75 6.32
CA ASN A 241 7.66 -4.98 5.86
C ASN A 241 8.40 -5.70 7.02
N ILE A 242 8.30 -7.03 7.03
CA ILE A 242 8.90 -7.90 8.06
C ILE A 242 9.69 -9.09 7.48
N GLY A 243 10.05 -9.01 6.18
CA GLY A 243 10.43 -10.16 5.36
C GLY A 243 11.79 -10.78 5.65
N ASP A 244 12.73 -10.01 6.21
CA ASP A 244 14.12 -10.39 6.40
C ASP A 244 14.89 -10.72 5.10
N GLY A 245 16.21 -10.73 5.15
CA GLY A 245 17.08 -11.05 4.03
C GLY A 245 17.16 -9.98 2.93
N PHE A 246 16.04 -9.41 2.51
CA PHE A 246 15.94 -8.35 1.51
C PHE A 246 15.44 -7.02 2.08
N THR A 247 14.81 -7.05 3.24
CA THR A 247 14.20 -5.90 3.93
C THR A 247 14.48 -6.00 5.43
N THR A 248 13.90 -5.11 6.25
CA THR A 248 13.92 -5.31 7.70
C THR A 248 13.31 -6.66 8.07
N GLY A 249 13.99 -7.37 8.96
CA GLY A 249 13.44 -8.54 9.65
C GLY A 249 12.51 -8.14 10.81
N PRO A 250 11.94 -9.11 11.52
CA PRO A 250 11.00 -8.84 12.61
C PRO A 250 11.53 -7.92 13.71
N ALA A 251 12.80 -8.06 14.12
CA ALA A 251 13.40 -7.26 15.17
C ALA A 251 13.65 -5.81 14.73
N GLU A 252 14.21 -5.63 13.53
CA GLU A 252 14.46 -4.33 12.93
C GLU A 252 13.15 -3.58 12.63
N ALA A 253 12.15 -4.28 12.10
CA ALA A 253 10.83 -3.72 11.85
C ALA A 253 10.14 -3.30 13.17
N ALA A 254 10.26 -4.10 14.21
CA ALA A 254 9.75 -3.75 15.54
C ALA A 254 10.49 -2.52 16.11
N TYR A 255 11.80 -2.39 15.91
CA TYR A 255 12.55 -1.19 16.28
C TYR A 255 12.04 0.04 15.50
N VAL A 256 11.83 -0.08 14.18
CA VAL A 256 11.28 1.02 13.38
C VAL A 256 9.93 1.48 13.94
N ILE A 257 9.03 0.55 14.24
CA ILE A 257 7.69 0.86 14.76
C ILE A 257 7.76 1.42 16.19
N ASN A 258 8.48 0.76 17.10
CA ASN A 258 8.51 1.12 18.51
C ASN A 258 9.26 2.42 18.78
N ASP A 259 10.35 2.69 18.04
CA ASP A 259 11.32 3.71 18.42
C ASP A 259 11.43 4.85 17.39
N LEU A 260 11.22 4.58 16.10
CA LEU A 260 11.34 5.60 15.05
C LEU A 260 9.98 6.19 14.63
N VAL A 261 9.09 5.41 14.03
CA VAL A 261 7.80 5.90 13.51
C VAL A 261 6.81 6.18 14.62
N LYS A 262 6.70 5.29 15.59
CA LYS A 262 5.77 5.39 16.75
C LYS A 262 4.33 5.67 16.33
N PRO A 263 3.74 4.90 15.41
CA PRO A 263 2.34 5.02 15.06
C PRO A 263 1.47 4.50 16.21
N ASN A 264 0.14 4.68 16.12
CA ASN A 264 -0.78 4.10 17.10
C ASN A 264 -0.98 2.61 16.89
N GLU A 265 -1.00 2.16 15.62
CA GLU A 265 -1.15 0.75 15.24
C GLU A 265 -0.35 0.45 13.96
N VAL A 266 -0.13 -0.85 13.69
CA VAL A 266 0.64 -1.30 12.52
C VAL A 266 -0.02 -2.49 11.83
N ILE A 267 -0.04 -2.47 10.50
CA ILE A 267 -0.38 -3.61 9.65
C ILE A 267 0.93 -4.24 9.17
N LEU A 268 1.05 -5.55 9.29
CA LEU A 268 2.19 -6.30 8.79
C LEU A 268 2.17 -6.36 7.26
N SER A 269 3.33 -6.48 6.63
CA SER A 269 3.45 -6.69 5.19
C SER A 269 4.69 -7.53 4.88
N HIS A 270 4.74 -8.13 3.70
CA HIS A 270 5.96 -8.69 3.12
C HIS A 270 6.68 -9.71 4.01
N ALA A 271 5.98 -10.75 4.51
CA ALA A 271 6.59 -11.75 5.40
C ALA A 271 7.55 -12.72 4.67
N ASN A 272 7.41 -12.91 3.35
CA ASN A 272 8.17 -13.90 2.54
C ASN A 272 8.02 -15.35 3.01
N GLU A 273 6.97 -15.65 3.74
CA GLU A 273 6.61 -16.99 4.21
C GLU A 273 5.12 -17.04 4.56
N PRO A 274 4.50 -18.21 4.65
CA PRO A 274 3.13 -18.33 5.17
C PRO A 274 3.06 -17.91 6.62
N GLY A 275 2.54 -16.71 6.89
CA GLY A 275 2.41 -16.14 8.23
C GLY A 275 1.26 -16.73 9.03
N THR A 276 0.25 -17.31 8.34
CA THR A 276 -0.96 -17.86 8.98
C THR A 276 -1.31 -19.23 8.47
N GLN A 277 -2.22 -19.89 9.19
CA GLN A 277 -2.90 -21.13 8.79
C GLN A 277 -4.29 -21.14 9.42
N GLY A 278 -5.34 -21.24 8.59
CA GLY A 278 -6.73 -21.11 9.03
C GLY A 278 -7.01 -19.75 9.66
N GLY A 279 -6.39 -18.69 9.15
CA GLY A 279 -6.50 -17.32 9.66
C GLY A 279 -5.78 -17.05 10.99
N LYS A 280 -5.04 -18.03 11.51
CA LYS A 280 -4.29 -17.91 12.79
C LYS A 280 -2.80 -17.82 12.52
N VAL A 281 -2.10 -16.97 13.27
CA VAL A 281 -0.64 -16.83 13.20
C VAL A 281 0.04 -18.18 13.46
N ARG A 282 0.96 -18.55 12.58
CA ARG A 282 1.75 -19.79 12.72
C ARG A 282 2.91 -19.57 13.68
N ALA A 283 3.10 -20.53 14.58
CA ALA A 283 4.23 -20.52 15.49
C ALA A 283 5.58 -20.63 14.75
N GLY A 284 6.59 -19.93 15.24
CA GLY A 284 7.95 -19.93 14.69
C GLY A 284 8.12 -19.09 13.42
N THR A 285 7.11 -18.34 13.00
CA THR A 285 7.18 -17.47 11.82
C THR A 285 7.68 -16.05 12.16
N LYS A 286 8.13 -15.33 11.14
CA LYS A 286 8.47 -13.89 11.23
C LYS A 286 7.27 -13.06 11.68
N THR A 287 6.07 -13.43 11.24
CA THR A 287 4.80 -12.84 11.67
C THR A 287 4.66 -12.94 13.20
N GLU A 288 4.84 -14.12 13.77
CA GLU A 288 4.79 -14.32 15.22
C GLU A 288 5.91 -13.54 15.94
N ALA A 289 7.13 -13.62 15.40
CA ALA A 289 8.29 -12.92 15.98
C ALA A 289 8.08 -11.40 16.02
N PHE A 290 7.59 -10.80 14.95
CA PHE A 290 7.27 -9.37 14.91
C PHE A 290 6.17 -9.00 15.91
N MET A 291 5.06 -9.76 15.94
CA MET A 291 3.95 -9.50 16.87
C MET A 291 4.35 -9.61 18.33
N LYS A 292 5.36 -10.45 18.66
CA LYS A 292 5.94 -10.52 20.02
C LYS A 292 6.86 -9.35 20.34
N ALA A 293 7.54 -8.77 19.35
CA ALA A 293 8.53 -7.72 19.51
C ALA A 293 7.94 -6.29 19.50
N VAL A 294 6.85 -6.09 18.73
CA VAL A 294 6.19 -4.79 18.64
C VAL A 294 5.36 -4.52 19.91
N LYS A 295 5.35 -3.23 20.36
CA LYS A 295 4.73 -2.83 21.63
C LYS A 295 3.35 -2.17 21.48
N ILE A 296 2.85 -2.09 20.26
CA ILE A 296 1.56 -1.49 19.91
C ILE A 296 0.66 -2.54 19.24
N PRO A 297 -0.65 -2.31 19.12
CA PRO A 297 -1.53 -3.21 18.36
C PRO A 297 -1.03 -3.44 16.94
N SER A 298 -1.01 -4.70 16.53
CA SER A 298 -0.49 -5.14 15.24
C SER A 298 -1.47 -6.08 14.55
N HIS A 299 -1.72 -5.84 13.26
CA HIS A 299 -2.77 -6.49 12.48
C HIS A 299 -2.18 -7.31 11.35
N VAL A 300 -2.54 -8.58 11.31
CA VAL A 300 -2.15 -9.49 10.22
C VAL A 300 -3.09 -9.24 9.04
N PRO A 301 -2.58 -8.92 7.84
CA PRO A 301 -3.40 -8.59 6.67
C PRO A 301 -3.97 -9.86 6.02
N LEU A 302 -5.03 -10.42 6.58
CA LEU A 302 -5.70 -11.60 6.05
C LEU A 302 -6.41 -11.27 4.74
N SER A 303 -6.11 -11.99 3.67
CA SER A 303 -6.68 -11.77 2.34
C SER A 303 -8.20 -11.69 2.36
N GLY A 304 -8.76 -10.65 1.74
CA GLY A 304 -10.19 -10.41 1.64
C GLY A 304 -10.86 -9.91 2.93
N LYS A 305 -10.14 -9.77 4.04
CA LYS A 305 -10.68 -9.26 5.32
C LYS A 305 -10.43 -7.76 5.44
N THR A 306 -11.47 -6.98 5.26
CA THR A 306 -11.39 -5.51 5.36
C THR A 306 -11.26 -5.08 6.82
N MET A 307 -10.25 -4.27 7.09
CA MET A 307 -10.05 -3.56 8.35
C MET A 307 -10.50 -2.10 8.19
N GLU A 308 -11.05 -1.50 9.24
CA GLU A 308 -11.43 -0.09 9.24
C GLU A 308 -10.67 0.67 10.32
N PHE A 309 -10.14 1.85 9.95
CA PHE A 309 -9.34 2.69 10.84
C PHE A 309 -9.92 4.10 10.95
N ASP A 310 -9.98 4.61 12.17
CA ASP A 310 -10.40 5.98 12.45
C ASP A 310 -9.31 7.01 12.08
N ALA A 311 -9.59 8.30 12.29
CA ALA A 311 -8.64 9.38 12.02
C ALA A 311 -7.35 9.32 12.85
N ASN A 312 -7.35 8.56 13.95
CA ASN A 312 -6.18 8.34 14.81
C ASN A 312 -5.43 7.05 14.46
N GLY A 313 -5.82 6.33 13.41
CA GLY A 313 -5.21 5.08 13.02
C GLY A 313 -5.51 3.93 13.96
N LYS A 314 -6.59 4.03 14.74
CA LYS A 314 -7.08 2.93 15.57
C LYS A 314 -8.04 2.07 14.78
N CYS A 315 -7.85 0.77 14.88
CA CYS A 315 -8.80 -0.17 14.29
C CYS A 315 -10.14 -0.10 15.02
N VAL A 316 -11.21 0.03 14.25
CA VAL A 316 -12.59 0.08 14.76
C VAL A 316 -13.42 -1.10 14.31
N SER A 317 -12.97 -1.83 13.28
CA SER A 317 -13.65 -3.02 12.74
C SER A 317 -12.67 -3.88 11.93
N GLY A 318 -12.85 -5.20 11.95
CA GLY A 318 -12.21 -6.15 11.03
C GLY A 318 -10.75 -6.52 11.34
N CYS A 319 -10.21 -6.14 12.50
CA CYS A 319 -8.82 -6.41 12.89
C CYS A 319 -8.58 -7.63 13.76
#